data_a3ca1d44f1c1c56a7a1f337d65ab92fa
#
_entry.id   a3ca1d44f1c1c56a7a1f337d65ab92fa
#
_cell.length_a   1.000
_cell.length_b   1.000
_cell.length_c   1.000
_cell.angle_alpha   90.00
_cell.angle_beta   90.00
_cell.angle_gamma   90.00
#
_symmetry.space_group_name_H-M   'P 1'
#
loop_
_entity.id
_entity.type
_entity.pdbx_description
1 polymer ?
#
loop_
_entity_poly.entity_id
_entity_poly.type
_entity_poly.pdbx_seq_one_letter_code
_entity_poly.pdbx_strand_id
1 'polypeptide(L)'
;MSIAPTLPEIQKRPRISRRTLLQAGVAGAAALALYASEIERHWIEVTHTEIRLSGLPDALHGLRVAQLSDIHMDEYTEPFFLRDAVERINRLQPDVVLLTGDFVSEGPFGVNFAEGAAWQCANLLTGLHCPRRYAVLGNHDHAVGAQPIIEALTANGISMLNNANTPFERDGARLWLAGVDDPLLGSPEPDLAVPAAIRNVAREPVVLLCHAPDYVDFMLRYAGGRAVDFVLSGHTHGGQIRLPLIGAMQLPMLGKKYIQGHFQFGKLQLYVNRGLGTVGVPFRFDCPPEVTLHTLLQA
;
A
#
# COMPACT_ATOMS: atom_id res chain seq x y z
N MET A 1 -27.68 -10.37 -79.19
CA MET A 1 -27.19 -9.30 -78.32
C MET A 1 -26.77 -9.94 -76.99
N SER A 2 -25.45 -10.09 -76.77
CA SER A 2 -24.92 -10.67 -75.56
C SER A 2 -24.55 -9.53 -74.60
N ILE A 3 -25.19 -9.45 -73.45
CA ILE A 3 -24.91 -8.44 -72.43
C ILE A 3 -23.79 -9.05 -71.54
N ALA A 4 -22.58 -8.50 -71.63
CA ALA A 4 -21.45 -8.89 -70.69
C ALA A 4 -21.74 -8.35 -69.27
N PRO A 5 -21.53 -9.15 -68.26
CA PRO A 5 -21.73 -8.68 -66.90
C PRO A 5 -20.61 -7.67 -66.50
N THR A 6 -21.01 -6.49 -66.01
CA THR A 6 -20.13 -5.47 -65.47
C THR A 6 -19.64 -5.98 -64.10
N LEU A 7 -18.33 -6.17 -63.95
CA LEU A 7 -17.69 -6.50 -62.67
C LEU A 7 -17.86 -5.32 -61.68
N PRO A 8 -18.13 -5.58 -60.41
CA PRO A 8 -18.25 -4.53 -59.40
C PRO A 8 -16.90 -3.82 -59.22
N GLU A 9 -16.93 -2.49 -59.22
CA GLU A 9 -15.78 -1.63 -58.97
C GLU A 9 -15.20 -1.86 -57.57
N ILE A 10 -13.95 -2.34 -57.48
CA ILE A 10 -13.27 -2.56 -56.21
C ILE A 10 -12.98 -1.21 -55.59
N GLN A 11 -13.76 -0.80 -54.57
CA GLN A 11 -13.50 0.40 -53.80
C GLN A 11 -12.09 0.30 -53.15
N LYS A 12 -11.17 1.18 -53.61
CA LYS A 12 -9.82 1.28 -53.01
C LYS A 12 -9.92 1.73 -51.56
N ARG A 13 -9.55 0.87 -50.62
CA ARG A 13 -9.47 1.26 -49.21
C ARG A 13 -8.58 2.49 -49.06
N PRO A 14 -8.99 3.50 -48.27
CA PRO A 14 -8.19 4.70 -48.06
C PRO A 14 -6.84 4.32 -47.46
N ARG A 15 -5.74 4.74 -48.06
CA ARG A 15 -4.38 4.54 -47.55
C ARG A 15 -4.12 5.58 -46.48
N ILE A 16 -3.91 5.14 -45.22
CA ILE A 16 -3.49 5.99 -44.09
C ILE A 16 -2.12 6.57 -44.42
N SER A 17 -1.97 7.90 -44.38
CA SER A 17 -0.67 8.55 -44.62
C SER A 17 0.28 8.34 -43.44
N ARG A 18 1.60 8.35 -43.70
CA ARG A 18 2.61 8.30 -42.61
C ARG A 18 2.43 9.43 -41.60
N ARG A 19 2.04 10.61 -42.06
CA ARG A 19 1.75 11.78 -41.21
C ARG A 19 0.54 11.52 -40.29
N THR A 20 -0.54 10.96 -40.83
CA THR A 20 -1.73 10.60 -40.06
C THR A 20 -1.40 9.55 -38.98
N LEU A 21 -0.58 8.53 -39.33
CA LEU A 21 -0.15 7.51 -38.40
C LEU A 21 0.70 8.10 -37.27
N LEU A 22 1.65 8.99 -37.59
CA LEU A 22 2.46 9.69 -36.58
C LEU A 22 1.61 10.57 -35.67
N GLN A 23 0.69 11.35 -36.24
CA GLN A 23 -0.22 12.19 -35.45
C GLN A 23 -1.13 11.37 -34.54
N ALA A 24 -1.65 10.25 -35.00
CA ALA A 24 -2.44 9.32 -34.18
C ALA A 24 -1.60 8.70 -33.07
N GLY A 25 -0.35 8.33 -33.34
CA GLY A 25 0.59 7.82 -32.34
C GLY A 25 0.89 8.84 -31.23
N VAL A 26 1.20 10.08 -31.61
CA VAL A 26 1.43 11.17 -30.64
C VAL A 26 0.18 11.47 -29.81
N ALA A 27 -0.99 11.56 -30.46
CA ALA A 27 -2.26 11.78 -29.77
C ALA A 27 -2.58 10.62 -28.79
N GLY A 28 -2.34 9.38 -29.19
CA GLY A 28 -2.50 8.21 -28.33
C GLY A 28 -1.57 8.21 -27.13
N ALA A 29 -0.29 8.54 -27.33
CA ALA A 29 0.67 8.66 -26.23
C ALA A 29 0.31 9.79 -25.26
N ALA A 30 -0.12 10.94 -25.75
CA ALA A 30 -0.58 12.06 -24.93
C ALA A 30 -1.84 11.68 -24.12
N ALA A 31 -2.81 11.01 -24.74
CA ALA A 31 -4.01 10.54 -24.06
C ALA A 31 -3.69 9.51 -22.96
N LEU A 32 -2.75 8.60 -23.23
CA LEU A 32 -2.30 7.62 -22.25
C LEU A 32 -1.58 8.27 -21.07
N ALA A 33 -0.71 9.25 -21.33
CA ALA A 33 -0.03 10.00 -20.27
C ALA A 33 -1.04 10.77 -19.40
N LEU A 34 -2.03 11.43 -20.02
CA LEU A 34 -3.11 12.12 -19.31
C LEU A 34 -3.96 11.15 -18.47
N TYR A 35 -4.28 9.97 -19.01
CA TYR A 35 -4.98 8.92 -18.25
C TYR A 35 -4.18 8.49 -17.01
N ALA A 36 -2.89 8.22 -17.19
CA ALA A 36 -2.02 7.75 -16.11
C ALA A 36 -1.76 8.81 -15.02
N SER A 37 -1.68 10.11 -15.41
CA SER A 37 -1.41 11.23 -14.48
C SER A 37 -2.66 11.76 -13.79
N GLU A 38 -3.82 11.78 -14.46
CA GLU A 38 -4.98 12.48 -13.92
C GLU A 38 -6.13 11.54 -13.54
N ILE A 39 -6.26 10.40 -14.23
CA ILE A 39 -7.39 9.49 -14.00
C ILE A 39 -6.98 8.34 -13.10
N GLU A 40 -6.07 7.47 -13.55
CA GLU A 40 -5.74 6.26 -12.80
C GLU A 40 -5.05 6.59 -11.48
N ARG A 41 -4.17 7.61 -11.45
CA ARG A 41 -3.50 8.05 -10.23
C ARG A 41 -4.46 8.44 -9.10
N HIS A 42 -5.66 8.91 -9.44
CA HIS A 42 -6.69 9.32 -8.47
C HIS A 42 -7.83 8.29 -8.32
N TRP A 43 -7.75 7.16 -9.00
CA TRP A 43 -8.78 6.13 -8.93
C TRP A 43 -8.49 5.15 -7.80
N ILE A 44 -8.86 5.50 -6.57
CA ILE A 44 -8.68 4.62 -5.41
C ILE A 44 -9.55 3.37 -5.57
N GLU A 45 -8.90 2.22 -5.60
CA GLU A 45 -9.56 0.92 -5.51
C GLU A 45 -9.68 0.50 -4.04
N VAL A 46 -10.87 0.03 -3.65
CA VAL A 46 -11.10 -0.56 -2.33
C VAL A 46 -11.04 -2.07 -2.48
N THR A 47 -9.97 -2.67 -1.96
CA THR A 47 -9.76 -4.13 -2.01
C THR A 47 -10.28 -4.76 -0.72
N HIS A 48 -11.01 -5.87 -0.85
CA HIS A 48 -11.48 -6.68 0.28
C HIS A 48 -10.75 -8.01 0.28
N THR A 49 -10.22 -8.41 1.44
CA THR A 49 -9.56 -9.70 1.61
C THR A 49 -10.11 -10.44 2.84
N GLU A 50 -10.11 -11.75 2.78
CA GLU A 50 -10.38 -12.62 3.93
C GLU A 50 -9.09 -13.30 4.35
N ILE A 51 -8.67 -13.09 5.59
CA ILE A 51 -7.44 -13.64 6.14
C ILE A 51 -7.79 -14.63 7.24
N ARG A 52 -7.54 -15.91 6.98
CA ARG A 52 -7.81 -16.99 7.93
C ARG A 52 -6.60 -17.22 8.82
N LEU A 53 -6.75 -16.93 10.12
CA LEU A 53 -5.68 -17.08 11.11
C LEU A 53 -5.95 -18.28 12.01
N SER A 54 -4.98 -19.19 12.07
CA SER A 54 -5.02 -20.30 13.02
C SER A 54 -4.91 -19.77 14.45
N GLY A 55 -5.87 -20.15 15.29
CA GLY A 55 -5.89 -19.70 16.68
C GLY A 55 -6.52 -18.33 16.91
N LEU A 56 -7.14 -17.71 15.91
CA LEU A 56 -7.94 -16.52 16.12
C LEU A 56 -9.14 -16.86 17.03
N PRO A 57 -9.30 -16.17 18.18
CA PRO A 57 -10.43 -16.40 19.07
C PRO A 57 -11.78 -16.05 18.42
N ASP A 58 -12.85 -16.73 18.82
CA ASP A 58 -14.21 -16.53 18.28
C ASP A 58 -14.69 -15.06 18.38
N ALA A 59 -14.37 -14.39 19.49
CA ALA A 59 -14.72 -12.98 19.70
C ALA A 59 -14.03 -12.02 18.71
N LEU A 60 -12.95 -12.45 18.06
CA LEU A 60 -12.24 -11.67 17.04
C LEU A 60 -12.58 -12.12 15.61
N HIS A 61 -13.44 -13.12 15.45
CA HIS A 61 -13.92 -13.54 14.13
C HIS A 61 -14.67 -12.38 13.46
N GLY A 62 -14.33 -12.08 12.21
CA GLY A 62 -14.89 -10.94 11.48
C GLY A 62 -14.24 -9.59 11.81
N LEU A 63 -13.11 -9.56 12.56
CA LEU A 63 -12.38 -8.32 12.83
C LEU A 63 -11.98 -7.62 11.54
N ARG A 64 -12.31 -6.35 11.43
CA ARG A 64 -12.12 -5.52 10.22
C ARG A 64 -10.89 -4.63 10.39
N VAL A 65 -9.86 -4.89 9.62
CA VAL A 65 -8.59 -4.17 9.62
C VAL A 65 -8.46 -3.39 8.33
N ALA A 66 -8.46 -2.06 8.39
CA ALA A 66 -8.14 -1.24 7.23
C ALA A 66 -6.64 -1.02 7.13
N GLN A 67 -6.08 -1.20 5.94
CA GLN A 67 -4.70 -0.87 5.63
C GLN A 67 -4.63 0.32 4.66
N LEU A 68 -3.76 1.28 4.96
CA LEU A 68 -3.33 2.35 4.08
C LEU A 68 -1.80 2.43 4.12
N SER A 69 -1.17 2.70 3.00
CA SER A 69 0.28 2.70 2.84
C SER A 69 0.74 3.74 1.83
N ASP A 70 2.02 4.12 1.90
CA ASP A 70 2.72 4.86 0.85
C ASP A 70 1.91 6.09 0.41
N ILE A 71 1.63 6.97 1.37
CA ILE A 71 0.83 8.19 1.14
C ILE A 71 1.63 9.19 0.33
N HIS A 72 2.94 9.35 0.63
CA HIS A 72 3.84 10.29 -0.02
C HIS A 72 3.24 11.69 -0.14
N MET A 73 2.89 12.27 1.02
CA MET A 73 2.36 13.63 1.11
C MET A 73 3.45 14.64 0.74
N ASP A 74 3.58 14.88 -0.52
CA ASP A 74 4.54 15.79 -1.14
C ASP A 74 3.82 16.67 -2.19
N GLU A 75 4.51 17.18 -3.19
CA GLU A 75 3.89 17.99 -4.24
C GLU A 75 2.99 17.19 -5.21
N TYR A 76 3.09 15.84 -5.22
CA TYR A 76 2.28 14.99 -6.11
C TYR A 76 1.03 14.43 -5.45
N THR A 77 1.03 14.27 -4.12
CA THR A 77 -0.14 13.77 -3.39
C THR A 77 -0.94 14.93 -2.81
N GLU A 78 -2.04 15.24 -3.44
CA GLU A 78 -2.88 16.38 -3.09
C GLU A 78 -3.71 16.11 -1.83
N PRO A 79 -3.94 17.12 -0.98
CA PRO A 79 -4.73 16.96 0.25
C PRO A 79 -6.16 16.44 0.02
N PHE A 80 -6.79 16.74 -1.12
CA PHE A 80 -8.14 16.23 -1.43
C PHE A 80 -8.13 14.73 -1.66
N PHE A 81 -7.03 14.20 -2.23
CA PHE A 81 -6.90 12.79 -2.54
C PHE A 81 -6.75 11.94 -1.26
N LEU A 82 -5.94 12.40 -0.31
CA LEU A 82 -5.87 11.75 1.01
C LEU A 82 -7.21 11.85 1.77
N ARG A 83 -7.94 12.97 1.66
CA ARG A 83 -9.30 13.08 2.25
C ARG A 83 -10.26 12.05 1.64
N ASP A 84 -10.25 11.84 0.32
CA ASP A 84 -11.09 10.79 -0.31
C ASP A 84 -10.74 9.40 0.22
N ALA A 85 -9.44 9.09 0.38
CA ALA A 85 -9.01 7.82 0.99
C ALA A 85 -9.52 7.66 2.43
N VAL A 86 -9.41 8.71 3.26
CA VAL A 86 -9.93 8.73 4.64
C VAL A 86 -11.45 8.52 4.67
N GLU A 87 -12.20 9.19 3.79
CA GLU A 87 -13.65 9.00 3.70
C GLU A 87 -14.03 7.59 3.27
N ARG A 88 -13.28 6.97 2.34
CA ARG A 88 -13.49 5.57 1.95
C ARG A 88 -13.26 4.63 3.12
N ILE A 89 -12.17 4.81 3.88
CA ILE A 89 -11.89 4.03 5.09
C ILE A 89 -13.03 4.19 6.10
N ASN A 90 -13.53 5.40 6.33
CA ASN A 90 -14.64 5.65 7.27
C ASN A 90 -15.92 4.93 6.84
N ARG A 91 -16.24 4.89 5.54
CA ARG A 91 -17.39 4.11 5.01
C ARG A 91 -17.25 2.61 5.24
N LEU A 92 -16.02 2.10 5.29
CA LEU A 92 -15.73 0.70 5.58
C LEU A 92 -15.92 0.36 7.07
N GLN A 93 -16.00 1.32 7.97
CA GLN A 93 -16.17 1.12 9.42
C GLN A 93 -15.20 0.06 10.00
N PRO A 94 -13.88 0.24 9.87
CA PRO A 94 -12.91 -0.72 10.39
C PRO A 94 -12.87 -0.67 11.93
N ASP A 95 -12.49 -1.80 12.55
CA ASP A 95 -12.22 -1.90 13.99
C ASP A 95 -10.83 -1.32 14.35
N VAL A 96 -9.91 -1.34 13.38
CA VAL A 96 -8.56 -0.80 13.49
C VAL A 96 -8.05 -0.33 12.14
N VAL A 97 -7.26 0.74 12.11
CA VAL A 97 -6.55 1.24 10.93
C VAL A 97 -5.05 1.05 11.14
N LEU A 98 -4.40 0.39 10.19
CA LEU A 98 -2.98 0.11 10.18
C LEU A 98 -2.32 0.83 9.00
N LEU A 99 -1.30 1.64 9.31
CA LEU A 99 -0.58 2.49 8.36
C LEU A 99 0.84 1.93 8.19
N THR A 100 1.16 1.48 6.97
CA THR A 100 2.37 0.68 6.73
C THR A 100 3.54 1.49 6.15
N GLY A 101 3.64 2.78 6.51
CA GLY A 101 4.81 3.63 6.25
C GLY A 101 4.72 4.47 4.98
N ASP A 102 5.78 5.24 4.75
CA ASP A 102 5.96 6.21 3.67
C ASP A 102 4.84 7.26 3.64
N PHE A 103 4.76 8.03 4.75
CA PHE A 103 3.80 9.14 4.88
C PHE A 103 4.18 10.33 4.03
N VAL A 104 5.48 10.59 3.90
CA VAL A 104 6.06 11.67 3.11
C VAL A 104 7.17 11.14 2.20
N SER A 105 7.64 11.96 1.27
CA SER A 105 8.80 11.66 0.45
C SER A 105 9.75 12.85 0.40
N GLU A 106 10.96 12.62 -0.11
CA GLU A 106 11.93 13.71 -0.28
C GLU A 106 11.42 14.79 -1.25
N GLY A 107 10.51 14.41 -2.16
CA GLY A 107 10.01 15.29 -3.20
C GLY A 107 11.14 15.85 -4.09
N PRO A 108 10.83 16.55 -5.17
CA PRO A 108 11.86 17.14 -6.02
C PRO A 108 12.53 18.39 -5.39
N PHE A 109 12.02 18.90 -4.25
CA PHE A 109 12.54 20.14 -3.61
C PHE A 109 13.27 19.91 -2.28
N GLY A 110 13.43 18.64 -1.83
CA GLY A 110 14.28 18.27 -0.71
C GLY A 110 13.66 18.39 0.69
N VAL A 111 14.47 18.11 1.70
CA VAL A 111 14.13 17.84 3.11
C VAL A 111 13.28 18.92 3.80
N ASN A 112 13.39 20.18 3.42
CA ASN A 112 12.65 21.28 4.06
C ASN A 112 11.14 21.23 3.84
N PHE A 113 10.66 20.40 2.94
CA PHE A 113 9.23 20.20 2.67
C PHE A 113 8.61 19.14 3.55
N ALA A 114 9.38 18.14 3.96
CA ALA A 114 8.91 16.93 4.61
C ALA A 114 8.25 17.17 5.97
N GLU A 115 8.79 18.10 6.79
CA GLU A 115 8.18 18.41 8.10
C GLU A 115 6.77 18.99 7.94
N GLY A 116 6.60 19.98 7.08
CA GLY A 116 5.29 20.57 6.78
C GLY A 116 4.33 19.55 6.18
N ALA A 117 4.82 18.69 5.28
CA ALA A 117 4.04 17.62 4.68
C ALA A 117 3.63 16.56 5.71
N ALA A 118 4.50 16.21 6.67
CA ALA A 118 4.20 15.29 7.75
C ALA A 118 3.06 15.81 8.64
N TRP A 119 3.11 17.07 9.05
CA TRP A 119 2.03 17.69 9.82
C TRP A 119 0.73 17.79 9.03
N GLN A 120 0.79 18.09 7.74
CA GLN A 120 -0.37 18.12 6.87
C GLN A 120 -0.98 16.73 6.72
N CYS A 121 -0.16 15.71 6.47
CA CYS A 121 -0.58 14.32 6.39
C CYS A 121 -1.26 13.86 7.68
N ALA A 122 -0.58 14.04 8.82
CA ALA A 122 -1.09 13.66 10.13
C ALA A 122 -2.41 14.36 10.47
N ASN A 123 -2.53 15.65 10.17
CA ASN A 123 -3.77 16.41 10.37
C ASN A 123 -4.92 15.86 9.51
N LEU A 124 -4.68 15.52 8.24
CA LEU A 124 -5.70 14.91 7.38
C LEU A 124 -6.14 13.54 7.90
N LEU A 125 -5.22 12.74 8.44
CA LEU A 125 -5.51 11.44 9.04
C LEU A 125 -6.34 11.54 10.35
N THR A 126 -6.44 12.70 11.00
CA THR A 126 -7.37 12.90 12.12
C THR A 126 -8.84 12.73 11.71
N GLY A 127 -9.13 12.88 10.41
CA GLY A 127 -10.44 12.61 9.83
C GLY A 127 -10.89 11.15 9.90
N LEU A 128 -9.99 10.20 10.23
CA LEU A 128 -10.35 8.80 10.47
C LEU A 128 -11.23 8.67 11.72
N HIS A 129 -12.43 8.10 11.58
CA HIS A 129 -13.36 7.91 12.69
C HIS A 129 -12.95 6.77 13.64
N CYS A 130 -12.20 5.79 13.13
CA CYS A 130 -11.68 4.70 13.96
C CYS A 130 -10.66 5.23 14.96
N PRO A 131 -10.86 5.01 16.29
CA PRO A 131 -9.94 5.51 17.31
C PRO A 131 -8.64 4.69 17.44
N ARG A 132 -8.63 3.46 16.93
CA ARG A 132 -7.46 2.58 16.97
C ARG A 132 -6.67 2.72 15.69
N ARG A 133 -5.63 3.55 15.72
CA ARG A 133 -4.78 3.89 14.58
C ARG A 133 -3.32 3.65 14.95
N TYR A 134 -2.67 2.77 14.20
CA TYR A 134 -1.29 2.38 14.45
C TYR A 134 -0.47 2.49 13.18
N ALA A 135 0.81 2.80 13.31
CA ALA A 135 1.71 3.03 12.19
C ALA A 135 3.12 2.47 12.44
N VAL A 136 3.80 2.16 11.36
CA VAL A 136 5.26 2.04 11.28
C VAL A 136 5.79 3.04 10.27
N LEU A 137 7.08 3.34 10.32
CA LEU A 137 7.74 4.17 9.31
C LEU A 137 8.15 3.33 8.09
N GLY A 138 8.27 4.01 6.94
CA GLY A 138 8.90 3.49 5.75
C GLY A 138 10.25 4.15 5.45
N ASN A 139 10.88 3.75 4.36
CA ASN A 139 12.22 4.23 4.02
C ASN A 139 12.25 5.71 3.63
N HIS A 140 11.21 6.23 2.98
CA HIS A 140 11.14 7.67 2.67
C HIS A 140 10.98 8.51 3.94
N ASP A 141 10.23 8.03 4.93
CA ASP A 141 10.11 8.69 6.22
C ASP A 141 11.47 8.81 6.94
N HIS A 142 12.28 7.75 6.89
CA HIS A 142 13.65 7.78 7.42
C HIS A 142 14.58 8.68 6.61
N ALA A 143 14.48 8.66 5.28
CA ALA A 143 15.32 9.47 4.41
C ALA A 143 15.17 10.97 4.65
N VAL A 144 13.94 11.43 4.96
CA VAL A 144 13.66 12.85 5.25
C VAL A 144 13.79 13.20 6.73
N GLY A 145 13.95 12.21 7.60
CA GLY A 145 14.07 12.36 9.05
C GLY A 145 12.87 11.82 9.82
N ALA A 146 13.05 10.69 10.48
CA ALA A 146 11.98 9.96 11.17
C ALA A 146 11.30 10.76 12.30
N GLN A 147 12.08 11.51 13.09
CA GLN A 147 11.59 12.14 14.32
C GLN A 147 10.44 13.14 14.11
N PRO A 148 10.52 14.13 13.19
CA PRO A 148 9.40 15.04 12.91
C PRO A 148 8.11 14.31 12.47
N ILE A 149 8.24 13.19 11.76
CA ILE A 149 7.11 12.39 11.29
C ILE A 149 6.45 11.68 12.47
N ILE A 150 7.24 11.04 13.34
CA ILE A 150 6.75 10.42 14.58
C ILE A 150 6.02 11.46 15.43
N GLU A 151 6.58 12.64 15.61
CA GLU A 151 5.97 13.72 16.37
C GLU A 151 4.63 14.17 15.78
N ALA A 152 4.58 14.40 14.46
CA ALA A 152 3.35 14.79 13.77
C ALA A 152 2.26 13.72 13.90
N LEU A 153 2.58 12.45 13.66
CA LEU A 153 1.63 11.33 13.75
C LEU A 153 1.12 11.12 15.17
N THR A 154 2.03 11.12 16.15
CA THR A 154 1.68 10.89 17.56
C THR A 154 0.84 12.03 18.13
N ALA A 155 1.17 13.29 17.83
CA ALA A 155 0.39 14.45 18.23
C ALA A 155 -1.04 14.43 17.65
N ASN A 156 -1.25 13.74 16.53
CA ASN A 156 -2.55 13.57 15.88
C ASN A 156 -3.22 12.21 16.19
N GLY A 157 -2.79 11.53 17.25
CA GLY A 157 -3.44 10.35 17.80
C GLY A 157 -3.20 9.06 17.01
N ILE A 158 -2.07 8.96 16.31
CA ILE A 158 -1.61 7.72 15.66
C ILE A 158 -0.47 7.14 16.48
N SER A 159 -0.63 5.92 16.98
CA SER A 159 0.37 5.26 17.82
C SER A 159 1.43 4.57 16.96
N MET A 160 2.71 4.84 17.24
CA MET A 160 3.82 4.23 16.50
C MET A 160 4.14 2.83 17.06
N LEU A 161 4.37 1.89 16.15
CA LEU A 161 4.76 0.51 16.46
C LEU A 161 6.17 0.15 15.96
N ASN A 162 7.06 1.14 15.79
CA ASN A 162 8.45 0.86 15.41
C ASN A 162 9.14 0.02 16.47
N ASN A 163 9.44 -1.25 16.17
CA ASN A 163 9.96 -2.26 17.09
C ASN A 163 9.14 -2.38 18.39
N ALA A 164 7.83 -2.27 18.28
CA ALA A 164 6.90 -2.25 19.39
C ALA A 164 5.66 -3.08 19.12
N ASN A 165 4.85 -3.29 20.15
CA ASN A 165 3.59 -4.01 20.05
C ASN A 165 2.53 -3.44 20.99
N THR A 166 1.28 -3.78 20.72
CA THR A 166 0.12 -3.46 21.55
C THR A 166 -0.93 -4.56 21.40
N PRO A 167 -1.68 -4.90 22.45
CA PRO A 167 -2.80 -5.81 22.33
C PRO A 167 -4.01 -5.11 21.68
N PHE A 168 -4.71 -5.82 20.79
CA PHE A 168 -6.08 -5.54 20.44
C PHE A 168 -6.98 -6.49 21.21
N GLU A 169 -7.88 -5.94 22.02
CA GLU A 169 -8.74 -6.72 22.90
C GLU A 169 -10.22 -6.49 22.57
N ARG A 170 -11.00 -7.60 22.58
CA ARG A 170 -12.44 -7.61 22.41
C ARG A 170 -13.03 -8.81 23.19
N ASP A 171 -13.96 -8.56 24.09
CA ASP A 171 -14.68 -9.60 24.85
C ASP A 171 -13.76 -10.61 25.54
N GLY A 172 -12.64 -10.15 26.11
CA GLY A 172 -11.64 -10.96 26.79
C GLY A 172 -10.70 -11.75 25.86
N ALA A 173 -10.89 -11.67 24.56
CA ALA A 173 -9.99 -12.24 23.56
C ALA A 173 -8.94 -11.21 23.11
N ARG A 174 -7.77 -11.70 22.70
CA ARG A 174 -6.63 -10.85 22.34
C ARG A 174 -6.00 -11.27 21.02
N LEU A 175 -5.55 -10.26 20.27
CA LEU A 175 -4.67 -10.34 19.11
C LEU A 175 -3.55 -9.30 19.32
N TRP A 176 -2.33 -9.62 18.94
CA TRP A 176 -1.21 -8.69 19.03
C TRP A 176 -1.01 -7.96 17.71
N LEU A 177 -0.98 -6.62 17.81
CA LEU A 177 -0.52 -5.74 16.74
C LEU A 177 0.94 -5.39 17.05
N ALA A 178 1.84 -5.76 16.16
CA ALA A 178 3.27 -5.48 16.28
C ALA A 178 3.77 -4.73 15.05
N GLY A 179 4.90 -4.08 15.16
CA GLY A 179 5.54 -3.45 14.02
C GLY A 179 7.05 -3.45 14.17
N VAL A 180 7.75 -3.57 13.07
CA VAL A 180 9.19 -3.39 13.00
C VAL A 180 9.53 -2.05 12.36
N ASP A 181 10.70 -1.53 12.71
CA ASP A 181 11.26 -0.37 12.03
C ASP A 181 11.60 -0.69 10.58
N ASP A 182 11.83 0.35 9.74
CA ASP A 182 12.08 0.15 8.33
C ASP A 182 13.33 -0.72 8.07
N PRO A 183 13.20 -1.78 7.23
CA PRO A 183 14.32 -2.68 6.95
C PRO A 183 15.44 -2.09 6.06
N LEU A 184 15.21 -0.96 5.41
CA LEU A 184 16.18 -0.34 4.49
C LEU A 184 17.02 0.74 5.17
N LEU A 185 16.37 1.66 5.88
CA LEU A 185 17.01 2.84 6.45
C LEU A 185 16.84 2.94 7.98
N GLY A 186 16.01 2.07 8.58
CA GLY A 186 15.83 1.95 10.02
C GLY A 186 16.64 0.79 10.63
N SER A 187 16.17 0.32 11.77
CA SER A 187 16.79 -0.79 12.52
C SER A 187 15.71 -1.79 12.97
N PRO A 188 15.28 -2.72 12.11
CA PRO A 188 14.20 -3.65 12.44
C PRO A 188 14.65 -4.68 13.48
N GLU A 189 13.89 -4.79 14.57
CA GLU A 189 14.15 -5.71 15.69
C GLU A 189 12.94 -6.65 15.93
N PRO A 190 12.80 -7.76 15.18
CA PRO A 190 11.65 -8.66 15.30
C PRO A 190 11.47 -9.28 16.69
N ASP A 191 12.55 -9.52 17.43
CA ASP A 191 12.48 -10.07 18.79
C ASP A 191 12.04 -9.03 19.83
N LEU A 192 12.22 -7.74 19.57
CA LEU A 192 11.71 -6.65 20.38
C LEU A 192 10.22 -6.39 20.02
N ALA A 193 9.88 -6.37 18.76
CA ALA A 193 8.51 -6.21 18.28
C ALA A 193 7.61 -7.36 18.78
N VAL A 194 8.11 -8.61 18.77
CA VAL A 194 7.38 -9.80 19.24
C VAL A 194 8.20 -10.52 20.31
N PRO A 195 8.20 -10.03 21.57
CA PRO A 195 9.00 -10.59 22.66
C PRO A 195 8.48 -11.95 23.15
N ALA A 196 9.29 -12.66 23.93
CA ALA A 196 8.96 -13.99 24.45
C ALA A 196 7.64 -14.05 25.22
N ALA A 197 7.24 -12.93 25.85
CA ALA A 197 5.99 -12.83 26.60
C ALA A 197 4.73 -13.02 25.74
N ILE A 198 4.78 -12.65 24.45
CA ILE A 198 3.62 -12.74 23.55
C ILE A 198 3.74 -13.90 22.54
N ARG A 199 4.94 -14.24 22.07
CA ARG A 199 5.12 -15.27 21.02
C ARG A 199 4.83 -16.70 21.44
N ASN A 200 4.71 -16.96 22.74
CA ASN A 200 4.45 -18.30 23.28
C ASN A 200 3.02 -18.48 23.80
N VAL A 201 2.16 -17.48 23.60
CA VAL A 201 0.77 -17.53 24.07
C VAL A 201 -0.10 -18.17 23.00
N ALA A 202 -0.66 -19.32 23.32
CA ALA A 202 -1.58 -20.01 22.42
C ALA A 202 -2.87 -19.20 22.22
N ARG A 203 -3.38 -19.16 20.97
CA ARG A 203 -4.59 -18.43 20.57
C ARG A 203 -4.51 -16.90 20.72
N GLU A 204 -3.32 -16.34 20.66
CA GLU A 204 -3.11 -14.90 20.54
C GLU A 204 -2.29 -14.62 19.28
N PRO A 205 -2.93 -14.60 18.08
CA PRO A 205 -2.21 -14.40 16.83
C PRO A 205 -1.55 -13.03 16.76
N VAL A 206 -0.47 -12.93 15.97
CA VAL A 206 0.33 -11.73 15.78
C VAL A 206 0.17 -11.21 14.37
N VAL A 207 -0.31 -9.96 14.24
CA VAL A 207 -0.31 -9.17 13.00
C VAL A 207 0.85 -8.18 13.07
N LEU A 208 1.77 -8.25 12.10
CA LEU A 208 2.98 -7.44 12.04
C LEU A 208 2.89 -6.42 10.90
N LEU A 209 3.18 -5.15 11.21
CA LEU A 209 3.44 -4.12 10.22
C LEU A 209 4.93 -4.11 9.88
N CYS A 210 5.24 -4.23 8.60
CA CYS A 210 6.61 -4.13 8.07
C CYS A 210 6.55 -3.46 6.70
N HIS A 211 7.18 -2.30 6.56
CA HIS A 211 7.05 -1.51 5.33
C HIS A 211 7.49 -2.31 4.10
N ALA A 212 8.74 -2.81 4.07
CA ALA A 212 9.33 -3.52 2.94
C ALA A 212 8.99 -5.03 2.95
N PRO A 213 8.27 -5.57 1.93
CA PRO A 213 7.70 -6.92 1.97
C PRO A 213 8.73 -8.05 1.90
N ASP A 214 9.83 -7.88 1.17
CA ASP A 214 10.84 -8.95 1.03
C ASP A 214 11.59 -9.21 2.34
N TYR A 215 11.46 -8.31 3.35
CA TYR A 215 12.02 -8.52 4.68
C TYR A 215 11.42 -9.76 5.38
N VAL A 216 10.26 -10.22 4.96
CA VAL A 216 9.64 -11.45 5.50
C VAL A 216 10.60 -12.64 5.47
N ASP A 217 11.45 -12.76 4.44
CA ASP A 217 12.43 -13.84 4.31
C ASP A 217 13.57 -13.72 5.35
N PHE A 218 13.87 -12.50 5.79
CA PHE A 218 14.92 -12.22 6.78
C PHE A 218 14.41 -12.33 8.21
N MET A 219 13.21 -11.81 8.49
CA MET A 219 12.65 -11.83 9.83
C MET A 219 12.43 -13.26 10.37
N LEU A 220 12.21 -14.25 9.49
CA LEU A 220 12.07 -15.65 9.88
C LEU A 220 13.33 -16.26 10.55
N ARG A 221 14.48 -15.57 10.51
CA ARG A 221 15.69 -15.95 11.26
C ARG A 221 15.56 -15.66 12.76
N TYR A 222 14.68 -14.75 13.13
CA TYR A 222 14.40 -14.33 14.51
C TYR A 222 13.24 -15.12 15.11
N ALA A 223 13.27 -15.34 16.43
CA ALA A 223 12.20 -16.06 17.11
C ALA A 223 10.89 -15.26 17.07
N GLY A 224 10.96 -13.93 17.21
CA GLY A 224 9.83 -13.03 17.08
C GLY A 224 9.21 -13.12 15.68
N GLY A 225 10.03 -13.07 14.63
CA GLY A 225 9.54 -13.18 13.25
C GLY A 225 8.81 -14.49 12.94
N ARG A 226 9.30 -15.61 13.52
CA ARG A 226 8.63 -16.93 13.36
C ARG A 226 7.29 -17.05 14.08
N ALA A 227 7.02 -16.16 15.03
CA ALA A 227 5.76 -16.14 15.77
C ALA A 227 4.65 -15.33 15.08
N VAL A 228 4.98 -14.59 14.02
CA VAL A 228 4.02 -13.80 13.24
C VAL A 228 3.10 -14.71 12.43
N ASP A 229 1.82 -14.36 12.37
CA ASP A 229 0.80 -15.08 11.60
C ASP A 229 0.40 -14.30 10.34
N PHE A 230 0.41 -12.95 10.39
CA PHE A 230 0.06 -12.11 9.25
C PHE A 230 0.94 -10.86 9.20
N VAL A 231 1.53 -10.57 8.04
CA VAL A 231 2.34 -9.37 7.76
C VAL A 231 1.60 -8.46 6.82
N LEU A 232 1.61 -7.16 7.12
CA LEU A 232 1.10 -6.08 6.27
C LEU A 232 2.27 -5.22 5.80
N SER A 233 2.40 -5.07 4.49
CA SER A 233 3.47 -4.29 3.85
C SER A 233 2.94 -3.35 2.77
N GLY A 234 3.75 -2.35 2.41
CA GLY A 234 3.57 -1.46 1.26
C GLY A 234 4.81 -1.43 0.39
N HIS A 235 5.43 -0.25 0.24
CA HIS A 235 6.76 -0.01 -0.34
C HIS A 235 6.88 -0.18 -1.86
N THR A 236 6.22 -1.16 -2.44
CA THR A 236 6.40 -1.56 -3.84
C THR A 236 5.59 -0.71 -4.81
N HIS A 237 4.58 0.00 -4.31
CA HIS A 237 3.52 0.65 -5.11
C HIS A 237 2.87 -0.29 -6.14
N GLY A 238 2.95 -1.62 -5.94
CA GLY A 238 2.58 -2.62 -6.95
C GLY A 238 3.39 -2.50 -8.25
N GLY A 239 4.47 -1.73 -8.25
CA GLY A 239 5.30 -1.35 -9.39
C GLY A 239 4.83 -0.07 -10.10
N GLN A 240 3.82 0.63 -9.56
CA GLN A 240 3.29 1.94 -9.98
C GLN A 240 2.92 2.09 -11.47
N ILE A 241 3.84 1.72 -12.39
CA ILE A 241 3.62 1.68 -13.84
C ILE A 241 3.89 0.25 -14.31
N ARG A 242 2.83 -0.42 -14.77
CA ARG A 242 2.88 -1.81 -15.25
C ARG A 242 2.51 -1.85 -16.73
N LEU A 243 3.40 -2.41 -17.54
CA LEU A 243 3.13 -2.57 -18.96
C LEU A 243 2.57 -3.96 -19.24
N PRO A 244 1.62 -4.09 -20.16
CA PRO A 244 1.12 -5.39 -20.60
C PRO A 244 2.28 -6.31 -21.01
N LEU A 245 2.26 -7.57 -20.56
CA LEU A 245 3.26 -8.60 -20.82
C LEU A 245 4.64 -8.40 -20.15
N ILE A 246 4.99 -7.17 -19.75
CA ILE A 246 6.27 -6.84 -19.11
C ILE A 246 6.11 -6.80 -17.58
N GLY A 247 4.97 -6.30 -17.09
CA GLY A 247 4.72 -6.09 -15.68
C GLY A 247 5.29 -4.76 -15.17
N ALA A 248 5.71 -4.73 -13.90
CA ALA A 248 6.26 -3.55 -13.25
C ALA A 248 7.54 -3.06 -13.93
N MET A 249 7.58 -1.76 -14.25
CA MET A 249 8.75 -1.15 -14.91
C MET A 249 9.94 -0.97 -13.96
N GLN A 250 9.65 -0.68 -12.69
CA GLN A 250 10.66 -0.48 -11.65
C GLN A 250 10.13 -1.02 -10.32
N LEU A 251 11.02 -1.62 -9.55
CA LEU A 251 10.73 -2.13 -8.22
C LEU A 251 11.85 -1.71 -7.26
N PRO A 252 11.50 -1.30 -6.03
CA PRO A 252 12.49 -0.90 -5.04
C PRO A 252 13.29 -2.10 -4.50
N MET A 253 14.37 -1.80 -3.76
CA MET A 253 15.11 -2.82 -3.00
C MET A 253 14.20 -3.36 -1.88
N LEU A 254 14.23 -4.68 -1.60
CA LEU A 254 13.32 -5.39 -0.70
C LEU A 254 11.82 -5.36 -1.10
N GLY A 255 11.52 -5.08 -2.38
CA GLY A 255 10.18 -5.13 -2.96
C GLY A 255 10.13 -5.83 -4.32
N LYS A 256 11.13 -6.69 -4.64
CA LYS A 256 11.24 -7.34 -5.95
C LYS A 256 10.57 -8.71 -6.01
N LYS A 257 10.46 -9.40 -4.89
CA LYS A 257 9.91 -10.75 -4.79
C LYS A 257 8.40 -10.73 -4.54
N TYR A 258 7.95 -9.94 -3.58
CA TYR A 258 6.55 -9.82 -3.20
C TYR A 258 6.04 -8.44 -3.60
N ILE A 259 5.43 -8.37 -4.80
CA ILE A 259 5.15 -7.06 -5.42
C ILE A 259 3.82 -6.49 -4.97
N GLN A 260 2.75 -7.28 -4.96
CA GLN A 260 1.40 -6.83 -4.55
C GLN A 260 0.49 -8.02 -4.25
N GLY A 261 -0.52 -7.79 -3.40
CA GLY A 261 -1.56 -8.76 -3.09
C GLY A 261 -1.15 -9.74 -2.00
N HIS A 262 -1.83 -10.89 -1.94
CA HIS A 262 -1.74 -11.87 -0.87
C HIS A 262 -0.77 -13.00 -1.21
N PHE A 263 0.12 -13.33 -0.24
CA PHE A 263 1.05 -14.45 -0.29
C PHE A 263 0.89 -15.30 0.97
N GLN A 264 1.15 -16.61 0.86
CA GLN A 264 1.04 -17.55 1.97
C GLN A 264 2.26 -18.46 2.05
N PHE A 265 2.83 -18.60 3.27
CA PHE A 265 4.02 -19.39 3.58
C PHE A 265 3.71 -20.33 4.76
N GLY A 266 3.03 -21.42 4.49
CA GLY A 266 2.51 -22.28 5.57
C GLY A 266 1.45 -21.52 6.39
N LYS A 267 1.73 -21.28 7.70
CA LYS A 267 0.82 -20.49 8.55
C LYS A 267 0.98 -18.98 8.39
N LEU A 268 2.16 -18.52 7.99
CA LEU A 268 2.44 -17.09 7.80
C LEU A 268 1.81 -16.60 6.52
N GLN A 269 1.13 -15.46 6.58
CA GLN A 269 0.56 -14.76 5.44
C GLN A 269 1.18 -13.38 5.32
N LEU A 270 1.25 -12.87 4.10
CA LEU A 270 1.73 -11.52 3.78
C LEU A 270 0.73 -10.88 2.83
N TYR A 271 0.38 -9.64 3.08
CA TYR A 271 -0.31 -8.79 2.12
C TYR A 271 0.53 -7.56 1.79
N VAL A 272 0.70 -7.31 0.50
CA VAL A 272 1.44 -6.14 -0.01
C VAL A 272 0.46 -5.19 -0.68
N ASN A 273 0.24 -4.04 -0.06
CA ASN A 273 -0.64 -2.98 -0.53
C ASN A 273 0.06 -2.16 -1.63
N ARG A 274 -0.68 -1.70 -2.62
CA ARG A 274 -0.15 -0.90 -3.75
C ARG A 274 0.10 0.57 -3.41
N GLY A 275 -0.19 0.97 -2.17
CA GLY A 275 -0.02 2.35 -1.74
C GLY A 275 -1.03 3.34 -2.34
N LEU A 276 -1.07 4.53 -1.77
CA LEU A 276 -1.95 5.62 -2.19
C LEU A 276 -1.25 6.58 -3.15
N GLY A 277 -0.10 7.11 -2.77
CA GLY A 277 0.67 8.12 -3.50
C GLY A 277 1.48 7.58 -4.68
N THR A 278 2.38 8.40 -5.17
CA THR A 278 3.33 8.09 -6.25
C THR A 278 4.74 8.50 -5.86
N VAL A 279 5.74 7.82 -6.41
CA VAL A 279 7.16 8.10 -6.20
C VAL A 279 7.85 8.39 -7.52
N GLY A 280 8.70 9.43 -7.54
CA GLY A 280 9.53 9.82 -8.68
C GLY A 280 8.76 10.50 -9.81
N VAL A 281 7.64 9.95 -10.25
CA VAL A 281 6.79 10.54 -11.29
C VAL A 281 5.32 10.42 -10.91
N PRO A 282 4.47 11.42 -11.22
CA PRO A 282 3.06 11.42 -10.84
C PRO A 282 2.20 10.60 -11.82
N PHE A 283 2.58 9.34 -12.05
CA PHE A 283 1.88 8.45 -12.96
C PHE A 283 1.58 7.11 -12.30
N ARG A 284 0.36 6.59 -12.52
CA ARG A 284 0.01 5.20 -12.29
C ARG A 284 -0.59 4.61 -13.57
N PHE A 285 -0.17 3.40 -13.92
CA PHE A 285 -0.69 2.71 -15.09
C PHE A 285 -0.82 1.21 -14.83
N ASP A 286 -2.02 0.66 -15.02
CA ASP A 286 -2.40 -0.72 -14.69
C ASP A 286 -2.05 -1.08 -13.22
N CYS A 287 -2.14 -0.07 -12.34
CA CYS A 287 -1.80 -0.17 -10.92
C CYS A 287 -2.46 0.96 -10.11
N PRO A 288 -3.79 0.99 -9.99
CA PRO A 288 -4.50 2.04 -9.27
C PRO A 288 -4.13 2.07 -7.78
N PRO A 289 -4.21 3.25 -7.13
CA PRO A 289 -4.04 3.39 -5.68
C PRO A 289 -5.00 2.49 -4.91
N GLU A 290 -4.58 2.06 -3.71
CA GLU A 290 -5.32 1.04 -2.97
C GLU A 290 -5.58 1.44 -1.52
N VAL A 291 -6.82 1.23 -1.08
CA VAL A 291 -7.23 1.08 0.32
C VAL A 291 -7.69 -0.35 0.51
N THR A 292 -7.11 -1.08 1.48
CA THR A 292 -7.49 -2.49 1.70
C THR A 292 -8.26 -2.66 3.00
N LEU A 293 -9.34 -3.44 2.96
CA LEU A 293 -10.04 -3.94 4.13
C LEU A 293 -9.80 -5.45 4.26
N HIS A 294 -9.09 -5.85 5.30
CA HIS A 294 -8.89 -7.24 5.68
C HIS A 294 -9.97 -7.65 6.68
N THR A 295 -10.66 -8.75 6.42
CA THR A 295 -11.55 -9.38 7.40
C THR A 295 -10.83 -10.60 7.97
N LEU A 296 -10.50 -10.57 9.27
CA LEU A 296 -9.81 -11.67 9.92
C LEU A 296 -10.83 -12.74 10.30
N LEU A 297 -10.61 -13.96 9.84
CA LEU A 297 -11.47 -15.11 10.06
C LEU A 297 -10.71 -16.21 10.80
N GLN A 298 -11.42 -16.99 11.57
CA GLN A 298 -10.88 -18.21 12.14
C GLN A 298 -10.63 -19.24 11.02
N ALA A 299 -9.46 -19.92 11.07
CA ALA A 299 -9.09 -20.96 10.09
C ALA A 299 -9.76 -22.29 10.42
#